data_e3890bc3e22ad3d6e6a1c686833958d2
#
_entry.id   e3890bc3e22ad3d6e6a1c686833958d2
#
_cell.length_a   1.000
_cell.length_b   1.000
_cell.length_c   1.000
_cell.angle_alpha   90.00
_cell.angle_beta   90.00
_cell.angle_gamma   90.00
#
_symmetry.space_group_name_H-M   'P 1'
#
loop_
_entity.id
_entity.type
_entity.pdbx_description
1 polymer ?
#
loop_
_entity_poly.entity_id
_entity_poly.type
_entity_poly.pdbx_seq_one_letter_code
_entity_poly.pdbx_strand_id
1 'polypeptide(L)'
;IEWGTQNGENDKTFDTEFTPRAAQSIQTIIGINQIDDNTMEVYVDYWHFDENEIAEWAALWSPIPWEITSSMEKAVMDGKVSFSRSGATAKSVNWLSLIVPKDAEIIKENLQEYKNKEFIPNSLKHSQNTQAYYENRYDSSIKWIEENNHAVISNGPFYLESYSPESRTITVKAFEDESYPFKIGKWSEFENVQFPIIKKIEMSKIIQYGERTDVLVETKNADSILYFLMDSKGNIQASEKSNVEENKVIIKITSAITKKLQPGANS
;
A
#
# COMPACT_ATOMS: atom_id res chain seq x y z
N ILE A 1 9.05 -6.75 10.23
CA ILE A 1 7.65 -6.41 10.56
C ILE A 1 7.06 -7.35 11.62
N GLU A 2 7.51 -8.61 11.75
CA GLU A 2 6.98 -9.55 12.75
C GLU A 2 7.45 -9.29 14.19
N TRP A 3 8.65 -8.77 14.35
CA TRP A 3 9.15 -8.42 15.67
C TRP A 3 8.34 -7.23 16.25
N GLY A 4 8.11 -7.20 17.53
CA GLY A 4 7.20 -6.25 18.17
C GLY A 4 5.73 -6.64 18.14
N THR A 5 5.33 -7.61 17.30
CA THR A 5 3.97 -8.15 17.28
C THR A 5 3.86 -9.52 17.96
N GLN A 6 4.95 -10.28 18.01
CA GLN A 6 4.95 -11.66 18.53
C GLN A 6 4.86 -11.76 20.04
N ASN A 7 5.54 -10.88 20.77
CA ASN A 7 5.62 -10.91 22.24
C ASN A 7 4.76 -9.82 22.92
N GLY A 8 3.98 -9.07 22.13
CA GLY A 8 3.14 -8.00 22.63
C GLY A 8 3.95 -6.95 23.43
N GLU A 9 3.37 -6.42 24.48
CA GLU A 9 3.97 -5.36 25.32
C GLU A 9 5.29 -5.77 26.01
N ASN A 10 5.59 -7.04 26.06
CA ASN A 10 6.85 -7.55 26.62
C ASN A 10 8.04 -7.46 25.64
N ASP A 11 7.77 -7.21 24.37
CA ASP A 11 8.83 -7.02 23.38
C ASP A 11 9.41 -5.61 23.47
N LYS A 12 10.74 -5.50 23.55
CA LYS A 12 11.44 -4.19 23.63
C LYS A 12 11.16 -3.29 22.43
N THR A 13 10.76 -3.86 21.31
CA THR A 13 10.40 -3.14 20.08
C THR A 13 8.93 -2.74 20.02
N PHE A 14 8.09 -3.22 20.96
CA PHE A 14 6.68 -2.87 21.00
C PHE A 14 6.47 -1.36 21.02
N ASP A 15 5.53 -0.92 20.20
CA ASP A 15 5.16 0.48 20.06
C ASP A 15 3.63 0.56 20.02
N THR A 16 3.06 1.30 20.96
CA THR A 16 1.61 1.36 21.20
C THR A 16 0.81 1.93 20.03
N GLU A 17 1.44 2.64 19.12
CA GLU A 17 0.82 3.20 17.92
C GLU A 17 1.15 2.39 16.67
N PHE A 18 2.44 2.08 16.45
CA PHE A 18 2.91 1.37 15.26
C PHE A 18 2.54 -0.11 15.27
N THR A 19 2.78 -0.81 16.39
CA THR A 19 2.62 -2.27 16.47
C THR A 19 1.21 -2.74 16.15
N PRO A 20 0.11 -2.14 16.68
CA PRO A 20 -1.25 -2.58 16.35
C PRO A 20 -1.60 -2.42 14.86
N ARG A 21 -1.13 -1.33 14.22
CA ARG A 21 -1.35 -1.11 12.77
C ARG A 21 -0.60 -2.12 11.92
N ALA A 22 0.67 -2.37 12.26
CA ALA A 22 1.48 -3.38 11.58
C ALA A 22 0.88 -4.79 11.74
N ALA A 23 0.42 -5.14 12.94
CA ALA A 23 -0.22 -6.43 13.21
C ALA A 23 -1.48 -6.63 12.37
N GLN A 24 -2.32 -5.61 12.23
CA GLN A 24 -3.52 -5.68 11.40
C GLN A 24 -3.18 -5.99 9.93
N SER A 25 -2.24 -5.26 9.36
CA SER A 25 -1.82 -5.46 7.97
C SER A 25 -1.20 -6.84 7.76
N ILE A 26 -0.36 -7.32 8.69
CA ILE A 26 0.30 -8.63 8.58
C ILE A 26 -0.73 -9.76 8.65
N GLN A 27 -1.74 -9.65 9.50
CA GLN A 27 -2.77 -10.70 9.66
C GLN A 27 -3.62 -10.88 8.40
N THR A 28 -3.77 -9.86 7.57
CA THR A 28 -4.53 -9.95 6.32
C THR A 28 -3.72 -10.51 5.15
N ILE A 29 -2.37 -10.53 5.25
CA ILE A 29 -1.52 -11.08 4.20
C ILE A 29 -1.39 -12.59 4.40
N ILE A 30 -1.89 -13.36 3.43
CA ILE A 30 -1.80 -14.83 3.44
C ILE A 30 -0.47 -15.29 2.83
N GLY A 31 0.00 -14.60 1.80
CA GLY A 31 1.24 -14.96 1.12
C GLY A 31 1.65 -13.98 0.02
N ILE A 32 2.90 -14.11 -0.37
CA ILE A 32 3.50 -13.38 -1.49
C ILE A 32 4.20 -14.42 -2.36
N ASN A 33 3.93 -14.40 -3.66
CA ASN A 33 4.56 -15.27 -4.64
C ASN A 33 5.23 -14.45 -5.74
N GLN A 34 6.53 -14.62 -5.93
CA GLN A 34 7.25 -14.00 -7.03
C GLN A 34 7.12 -14.91 -8.28
N ILE A 35 6.47 -14.41 -9.33
CA ILE A 35 6.30 -15.10 -10.60
C ILE A 35 7.56 -14.95 -11.46
N ASP A 36 8.07 -13.72 -11.56
CA ASP A 36 9.28 -13.36 -12.29
C ASP A 36 9.96 -12.14 -11.67
N ASP A 37 10.98 -11.57 -12.31
CA ASP A 37 11.76 -10.45 -11.79
C ASP A 37 10.94 -9.14 -11.64
N ASN A 38 9.80 -9.03 -12.32
CA ASN A 38 8.98 -7.82 -12.36
C ASN A 38 7.53 -8.04 -11.87
N THR A 39 7.17 -9.29 -11.54
CA THR A 39 5.80 -9.66 -11.21
C THR A 39 5.74 -10.38 -9.87
N MET A 40 4.93 -9.85 -8.97
CA MET A 40 4.61 -10.49 -7.69
C MET A 40 3.10 -10.60 -7.52
N GLU A 41 2.65 -11.72 -6.98
CA GLU A 41 1.28 -11.92 -6.51
C GLU A 41 1.24 -11.75 -4.99
N VAL A 42 0.28 -10.99 -4.52
CA VAL A 42 0.01 -10.81 -3.09
C VAL A 42 -1.37 -11.37 -2.79
N TYR A 43 -1.42 -12.31 -1.86
CA TYR A 43 -2.65 -12.96 -1.42
C TYR A 43 -3.07 -12.37 -0.08
N VAL A 44 -4.30 -11.84 -0.01
CA VAL A 44 -4.84 -11.18 1.19
C VAL A 44 -6.17 -11.81 1.61
N ASP A 45 -6.38 -11.97 2.91
CA ASP A 45 -7.68 -12.33 3.51
C ASP A 45 -8.46 -11.06 3.83
N TYR A 46 -8.80 -10.34 2.76
CA TYR A 46 -9.58 -9.12 2.82
C TYR A 46 -10.53 -9.06 1.63
N TRP A 47 -11.77 -8.75 1.89
CA TRP A 47 -12.77 -8.58 0.85
C TRP A 47 -13.40 -7.19 0.94
N HIS A 48 -13.56 -6.55 -0.21
CA HIS A 48 -14.32 -5.32 -0.37
C HIS A 48 -15.06 -5.35 -1.71
N PHE A 49 -16.20 -4.66 -1.80
CA PHE A 49 -16.96 -4.59 -3.06
C PHE A 49 -16.24 -3.75 -4.14
N ASP A 50 -15.38 -2.82 -3.74
CA ASP A 50 -14.48 -2.09 -4.62
C ASP A 50 -13.14 -2.82 -4.69
N GLU A 51 -12.78 -3.27 -5.88
CA GLU A 51 -11.51 -3.99 -6.14
C GLU A 51 -10.28 -3.11 -5.86
N ASN A 52 -10.41 -1.77 -5.97
CA ASN A 52 -9.31 -0.85 -5.66
C ASN A 52 -8.97 -0.86 -4.18
N GLU A 53 -9.95 -1.00 -3.29
CA GLU A 53 -9.73 -1.15 -1.85
C GLU A 53 -8.96 -2.44 -1.54
N ILE A 54 -9.27 -3.54 -2.24
CA ILE A 54 -8.51 -4.80 -2.11
C ILE A 54 -7.07 -4.61 -2.58
N ALA A 55 -6.88 -3.91 -3.72
CA ALA A 55 -5.56 -3.63 -4.26
C ALA A 55 -4.74 -2.72 -3.33
N GLU A 56 -5.37 -1.73 -2.69
CA GLU A 56 -4.71 -0.86 -1.70
C GLU A 56 -4.24 -1.65 -0.48
N TRP A 57 -5.05 -2.57 0.04
CA TRP A 57 -4.66 -3.47 1.13
C TRP A 57 -3.53 -4.42 0.74
N ALA A 58 -3.50 -4.87 -0.51
CA ALA A 58 -2.45 -5.74 -1.03
C ALA A 58 -1.15 -4.98 -1.36
N ALA A 59 -1.20 -3.65 -1.50
CA ALA A 59 -0.07 -2.81 -1.86
C ALA A 59 0.88 -2.56 -0.69
N LEU A 60 1.68 -3.57 -0.35
CA LEU A 60 2.56 -3.59 0.82
C LEU A 60 3.96 -3.01 0.58
N TRP A 61 4.27 -2.66 -0.66
CA TRP A 61 5.60 -2.16 -1.01
C TRP A 61 5.79 -0.72 -0.55
N SER A 62 6.96 -0.47 0.00
CA SER A 62 7.43 0.86 0.32
C SER A 62 8.34 1.37 -0.81
N PRO A 63 8.29 2.67 -1.16
CA PRO A 63 9.29 3.27 -2.05
C PRO A 63 10.67 3.41 -1.40
N ILE A 64 10.78 3.18 -0.09
CA ILE A 64 12.03 3.24 0.65
C ILE A 64 12.87 1.99 0.32
N PRO A 65 14.16 2.13 -0.02
CA PRO A 65 15.04 1.00 -0.27
C PRO A 65 15.12 0.05 0.92
N TRP A 66 15.25 -1.25 0.65
CA TRP A 66 15.27 -2.28 1.69
C TRP A 66 16.42 -2.11 2.69
N GLU A 67 17.60 -1.63 2.26
CA GLU A 67 18.73 -1.38 3.14
C GLU A 67 18.47 -0.23 4.12
N ILE A 68 17.75 0.79 3.69
CA ILE A 68 17.31 1.89 4.57
C ILE A 68 16.28 1.35 5.56
N THR A 69 15.27 0.59 5.09
CA THR A 69 14.25 -0.02 5.97
C THR A 69 14.89 -0.92 7.02
N SER A 70 15.82 -1.80 6.61
CA SER A 70 16.54 -2.68 7.54
C SER A 70 17.36 -1.90 8.57
N SER A 71 17.98 -0.79 8.13
CA SER A 71 18.73 0.10 9.03
C SER A 71 17.82 0.85 10.03
N MET A 72 16.60 1.25 9.59
CA MET A 72 15.58 1.82 10.47
C MET A 72 15.15 0.82 11.54
N GLU A 73 14.88 -0.42 11.14
CA GLU A 73 14.54 -1.52 12.06
C GLU A 73 15.65 -1.74 13.10
N LYS A 74 16.91 -1.80 12.66
CA LYS A 74 18.05 -1.93 13.57
C LYS A 74 18.12 -0.77 14.56
N ALA A 75 17.94 0.46 14.10
CA ALA A 75 17.97 1.64 14.96
C ALA A 75 16.91 1.58 16.08
N VAL A 76 15.71 1.06 15.76
CA VAL A 76 14.62 0.84 16.74
C VAL A 76 14.95 -0.33 17.67
N MET A 77 15.47 -1.43 17.14
CA MET A 77 15.88 -2.60 17.94
C MET A 77 17.01 -2.25 18.93
N ASP A 78 17.93 -1.40 18.53
CA ASP A 78 19.02 -0.91 19.39
C ASP A 78 18.53 0.14 20.42
N GLY A 79 17.25 0.55 20.35
CA GLY A 79 16.66 1.51 21.26
C GLY A 79 17.12 2.95 21.04
N LYS A 80 17.68 3.27 19.87
CA LYS A 80 18.16 4.63 19.54
C LYS A 80 17.02 5.57 19.14
N VAL A 81 15.96 5.04 18.53
CA VAL A 81 14.80 5.76 17.99
C VAL A 81 13.54 4.93 18.13
N SER A 82 12.37 5.49 17.77
CA SER A 82 11.09 4.78 17.68
C SER A 82 10.36 5.08 16.39
N PHE A 83 9.50 4.17 15.92
CA PHE A 83 8.72 4.35 14.69
C PHE A 83 7.52 5.29 14.87
N SER A 84 7.05 5.52 16.08
CA SER A 84 5.94 6.42 16.34
C SER A 84 6.31 7.51 17.37
N ARG A 85 5.51 8.56 17.39
CA ARG A 85 5.64 9.63 18.39
C ARG A 85 5.33 9.10 19.78
N SER A 86 4.30 8.28 19.92
CA SER A 86 3.88 7.69 21.19
C SER A 86 4.95 6.75 21.73
N GLY A 87 5.51 5.90 20.90
CA GLY A 87 6.61 5.03 21.26
C GLY A 87 7.88 5.79 21.61
N ALA A 88 8.21 6.86 20.89
CA ALA A 88 9.34 7.72 21.19
C ALA A 88 9.21 8.37 22.57
N THR A 89 8.02 8.88 22.90
CA THR A 89 7.73 9.46 24.22
C THR A 89 7.86 8.42 25.33
N ALA A 90 7.27 7.24 25.15
CA ALA A 90 7.29 6.16 26.14
C ALA A 90 8.71 5.65 26.42
N LYS A 91 9.57 5.61 25.40
CA LYS A 91 10.95 5.13 25.50
C LYS A 91 11.98 6.23 25.74
N SER A 92 11.54 7.50 25.79
CA SER A 92 12.43 8.68 25.94
C SER A 92 13.52 8.75 24.86
N VAL A 93 13.17 8.43 23.63
CA VAL A 93 14.02 8.50 22.44
C VAL A 93 13.40 9.42 21.39
N ASN A 94 14.09 9.65 20.27
CA ASN A 94 13.53 10.41 19.16
C ASN A 94 12.54 9.57 18.36
N TRP A 95 11.51 10.22 17.80
CA TRP A 95 10.73 9.67 16.71
C TRP A 95 11.57 9.74 15.44
N LEU A 96 11.85 8.57 14.84
CA LEU A 96 12.70 8.44 13.66
C LEU A 96 12.18 9.28 12.50
N SER A 97 13.05 10.07 11.90
CA SER A 97 12.77 10.87 10.73
C SER A 97 13.93 10.85 9.74
N LEU A 98 13.73 10.29 8.56
CA LEU A 98 14.75 10.19 7.52
C LEU A 98 15.24 11.55 6.99
N ILE A 99 14.49 12.62 7.24
CA ILE A 99 14.86 13.99 6.82
C ILE A 99 15.77 14.68 7.84
N VAL A 100 15.83 14.18 9.08
CA VAL A 100 16.61 14.79 10.15
C VAL A 100 18.06 14.30 10.08
N PRO A 101 19.06 15.20 9.98
CA PRO A 101 20.47 14.79 9.83
C PRO A 101 20.99 13.87 10.93
N LYS A 102 20.57 14.09 12.18
CA LYS A 102 20.97 13.25 13.31
C LYS A 102 20.47 11.81 13.16
N ASP A 103 19.25 11.62 12.71
CA ASP A 103 18.67 10.29 12.49
C ASP A 103 19.26 9.64 11.22
N ALA A 104 19.55 10.44 10.19
CA ALA A 104 20.24 9.98 9.00
C ALA A 104 21.65 9.47 9.31
N GLU A 105 22.37 10.09 10.26
CA GLU A 105 23.67 9.59 10.71
C GLU A 105 23.55 8.21 11.38
N ILE A 106 22.54 7.98 12.21
CA ILE A 106 22.27 6.66 12.79
C ILE A 106 22.04 5.61 11.70
N ILE A 107 21.29 5.97 10.66
CA ILE A 107 21.05 5.09 9.51
C ILE A 107 22.38 4.77 8.81
N LYS A 108 23.21 5.78 8.55
CA LYS A 108 24.52 5.62 7.91
C LYS A 108 25.44 4.71 8.73
N GLU A 109 25.55 4.91 10.03
CA GLU A 109 26.33 4.05 10.93
C GLU A 109 25.89 2.58 10.85
N ASN A 110 24.58 2.33 10.81
CA ASN A 110 24.04 0.99 10.69
C ASN A 110 24.36 0.36 9.32
N LEU A 111 24.31 1.13 8.22
CA LEU A 111 24.69 0.68 6.90
C LEU A 111 26.17 0.31 6.81
N GLN A 112 27.05 1.11 7.45
CA GLN A 112 28.49 0.80 7.56
C GLN A 112 28.72 -0.49 8.35
N GLU A 113 27.98 -0.69 9.44
CA GLU A 113 28.04 -1.91 10.22
C GLU A 113 27.59 -3.13 9.39
N TYR A 114 26.49 -3.00 8.63
CA TYR A 114 25.99 -4.04 7.74
C TYR A 114 27.03 -4.42 6.67
N LYS A 115 27.65 -3.44 6.04
CA LYS A 115 28.73 -3.68 5.08
C LYS A 115 29.90 -4.42 5.71
N ASN A 116 30.39 -3.96 6.88
CA ASN A 116 31.54 -4.57 7.57
C ASN A 116 31.26 -6.00 8.03
N LYS A 117 30.00 -6.35 8.31
CA LYS A 117 29.56 -7.68 8.73
C LYS A 117 29.06 -8.57 7.59
N GLU A 118 29.10 -8.08 6.34
CA GLU A 118 28.52 -8.77 5.18
C GLU A 118 27.06 -9.18 5.42
N PHE A 119 26.32 -8.32 6.14
CA PHE A 119 24.96 -8.62 6.57
C PHE A 119 24.00 -8.67 5.39
N ILE A 120 23.17 -9.72 5.34
CA ILE A 120 22.06 -9.87 4.39
C ILE A 120 20.80 -10.14 5.20
N PRO A 121 19.72 -9.34 5.04
CA PRO A 121 18.44 -9.63 5.69
C PRO A 121 17.94 -11.03 5.39
N ASN A 122 17.29 -11.67 6.36
CA ASN A 122 16.82 -13.07 6.19
C ASN A 122 15.87 -13.23 5.00
N SER A 123 15.02 -12.24 4.75
CA SER A 123 14.10 -12.21 3.60
C SER A 123 14.80 -12.20 2.24
N LEU A 124 16.06 -11.76 2.18
CA LEU A 124 16.82 -11.66 0.94
C LEU A 124 17.85 -12.79 0.76
N LYS A 125 18.02 -13.67 1.75
CA LYS A 125 19.01 -14.77 1.67
C LYS A 125 18.73 -15.78 0.56
N HIS A 126 17.50 -15.86 0.10
CA HIS A 126 17.10 -16.75 -1.00
C HIS A 126 17.15 -16.08 -2.38
N SER A 127 17.49 -14.79 -2.42
CA SER A 127 17.66 -14.09 -3.70
C SER A 127 18.93 -14.56 -4.40
N GLN A 128 18.95 -14.45 -5.72
CA GLN A 128 20.12 -14.81 -6.53
C GLN A 128 21.18 -13.70 -6.59
N ASN A 129 21.04 -12.66 -5.76
CA ASN A 129 21.95 -11.53 -5.75
C ASN A 129 23.31 -11.91 -5.15
N THR A 130 24.37 -11.31 -5.69
CA THR A 130 25.75 -11.51 -5.22
C THR A 130 26.06 -10.67 -3.99
N GLN A 131 27.09 -11.03 -3.23
CA GLN A 131 27.61 -10.22 -2.13
C GLN A 131 27.94 -8.79 -2.60
N ALA A 132 28.56 -8.64 -3.77
CA ALA A 132 28.88 -7.33 -4.35
C ALA A 132 27.63 -6.47 -4.60
N TYR A 133 26.48 -7.07 -4.93
CA TYR A 133 25.20 -6.33 -5.04
C TYR A 133 24.84 -5.66 -3.70
N TYR A 134 24.90 -6.39 -2.60
CA TYR A 134 24.56 -5.87 -1.27
C TYR A 134 25.53 -4.76 -0.83
N GLU A 135 26.84 -4.97 -1.04
CA GLU A 135 27.86 -3.96 -0.75
C GLU A 135 27.62 -2.67 -1.54
N ASN A 136 27.35 -2.77 -2.84
CA ASN A 136 27.02 -1.62 -3.67
C ASN A 136 25.78 -0.87 -3.21
N ARG A 137 24.75 -1.59 -2.73
CA ARG A 137 23.54 -0.99 -2.15
C ARG A 137 23.87 -0.17 -0.91
N TYR A 138 24.65 -0.74 0.02
CA TYR A 138 25.10 -0.02 1.22
C TYR A 138 25.93 1.20 0.87
N ASP A 139 26.91 1.07 -0.02
CA ASP A 139 27.78 2.18 -0.44
C ASP A 139 26.99 3.31 -1.10
N SER A 140 26.04 2.98 -1.97
CA SER A 140 25.20 3.98 -2.63
C SER A 140 24.37 4.77 -1.64
N SER A 141 23.76 4.09 -0.66
CA SER A 141 22.93 4.74 0.37
C SER A 141 23.77 5.55 1.36
N ILE A 142 24.96 5.07 1.74
CA ILE A 142 25.92 5.82 2.56
C ILE A 142 26.33 7.10 1.85
N LYS A 143 26.74 6.98 0.59
CA LYS A 143 27.16 8.14 -0.24
C LYS A 143 26.02 9.16 -0.36
N TRP A 144 24.76 8.70 -0.59
CA TRP A 144 23.62 9.59 -0.64
C TRP A 144 23.46 10.40 0.65
N ILE A 145 23.55 9.75 1.81
CA ILE A 145 23.40 10.41 3.11
C ILE A 145 24.52 11.43 3.32
N GLU A 146 25.75 11.12 2.92
CA GLU A 146 26.89 12.02 3.02
C GLU A 146 26.76 13.26 2.14
N GLU A 147 26.22 13.09 0.93
CA GLU A 147 26.05 14.18 -0.02
C GLU A 147 24.84 15.07 0.30
N ASN A 148 23.74 14.49 0.84
CA ASN A 148 22.47 15.18 1.00
C ASN A 148 22.10 15.49 2.47
N ASN A 149 22.83 14.97 3.46
CA ASN A 149 22.56 15.11 4.90
C ASN A 149 21.18 14.61 5.34
N HIS A 150 20.58 13.69 4.59
CA HIS A 150 19.33 13.01 4.93
C HIS A 150 19.27 11.61 4.31
N ALA A 151 18.42 10.73 4.86
CA ALA A 151 18.24 9.35 4.38
C ALA A 151 16.95 9.18 3.55
N VAL A 152 16.37 10.25 3.03
CA VAL A 152 15.16 10.19 2.18
C VAL A 152 15.58 9.74 0.78
N ILE A 153 15.45 8.45 0.52
CA ILE A 153 15.72 7.80 -0.78
C ILE A 153 14.43 7.13 -1.22
N SER A 154 14.05 7.34 -2.47
CA SER A 154 12.84 6.76 -3.04
C SER A 154 13.02 6.51 -4.54
N ASN A 155 12.01 5.93 -5.19
CA ASN A 155 12.02 5.63 -6.62
C ASN A 155 11.15 6.57 -7.45
N GLY A 156 10.71 7.70 -6.88
CA GLY A 156 9.86 8.68 -7.55
C GLY A 156 10.62 9.58 -8.55
N PRO A 157 9.88 10.40 -9.31
CA PRO A 157 10.44 11.32 -10.29
C PRO A 157 11.12 12.55 -9.68
N PHE A 158 11.04 12.71 -8.37
CA PHE A 158 11.63 13.82 -7.64
C PHE A 158 12.41 13.32 -6.43
N TYR A 159 13.44 14.02 -6.06
CA TYR A 159 14.18 13.79 -4.81
C TYR A 159 14.18 15.05 -3.95
N LEU A 160 14.39 14.86 -2.64
CA LEU A 160 14.55 15.93 -1.69
C LEU A 160 15.94 16.55 -1.88
N GLU A 161 16.01 17.80 -2.29
CA GLU A 161 17.28 18.55 -2.42
C GLU A 161 17.65 19.21 -1.10
N SER A 162 16.70 19.81 -0.43
CA SER A 162 16.96 20.48 0.85
C SER A 162 15.71 20.60 1.71
N TYR A 163 15.93 20.66 3.03
CA TYR A 163 14.94 20.93 4.04
C TYR A 163 15.46 21.96 5.03
N SER A 164 14.71 23.04 5.23
CA SER A 164 14.99 24.07 6.24
C SER A 164 13.85 24.14 7.25
N PRO A 165 14.01 23.58 8.47
CA PRO A 165 12.97 23.61 9.49
C PRO A 165 12.66 25.02 9.99
N GLU A 166 13.63 25.94 10.01
CA GLU A 166 13.48 27.31 10.46
C GLU A 166 12.52 28.10 9.55
N SER A 167 12.70 27.97 8.23
CA SER A 167 11.83 28.61 7.23
C SER A 167 10.62 27.76 6.87
N ARG A 168 10.53 26.52 7.34
CA ARG A 168 9.52 25.52 6.97
C ARG A 168 9.46 25.29 5.46
N THR A 169 10.63 25.27 4.82
CA THR A 169 10.75 25.14 3.36
C THR A 169 11.33 23.79 3.00
N ILE A 170 10.74 23.15 1.99
CA ILE A 170 11.24 21.94 1.34
C ILE A 170 11.50 22.27 -0.12
N THR A 171 12.67 21.92 -0.62
CA THR A 171 12.98 21.98 -2.06
C THR A 171 13.07 20.55 -2.59
N VAL A 172 12.27 20.25 -3.59
CA VAL A 172 12.35 19.01 -4.35
C VAL A 172 12.83 19.31 -5.75
N LYS A 173 13.65 18.41 -6.30
CA LYS A 173 14.24 18.54 -7.64
C LYS A 173 13.89 17.33 -8.49
N ALA A 174 13.71 17.53 -9.78
CA ALA A 174 13.45 16.45 -10.71
C ALA A 174 14.67 15.53 -10.78
N PHE A 175 14.44 14.23 -10.82
CA PHE A 175 15.46 13.22 -11.05
C PHE A 175 15.64 13.05 -12.54
N GLU A 176 16.71 13.66 -13.07
CA GLU A 176 17.06 13.70 -14.50
C GLU A 176 18.19 12.71 -14.78
N ASP A 177 17.91 11.42 -14.72
CA ASP A 177 18.86 10.36 -15.01
C ASP A 177 18.36 9.48 -16.15
N GLU A 178 19.26 9.05 -17.04
CA GLU A 178 18.89 8.21 -18.19
C GLU A 178 18.33 6.85 -17.79
N SER A 179 18.66 6.36 -16.59
CA SER A 179 18.13 5.12 -16.03
C SER A 179 16.69 5.24 -15.57
N TYR A 180 16.13 6.46 -15.40
CA TYR A 180 14.75 6.65 -14.99
C TYR A 180 13.78 6.24 -16.11
N PRO A 181 12.89 5.24 -15.88
CA PRO A 181 12.15 4.61 -16.97
C PRO A 181 11.01 5.46 -17.56
N PHE A 182 10.64 6.56 -16.89
CA PHE A 182 9.53 7.39 -17.31
C PHE A 182 10.00 8.71 -17.89
N LYS A 183 9.44 9.08 -19.05
CA LYS A 183 9.71 10.34 -19.75
C LYS A 183 8.61 11.35 -19.48
N ILE A 184 8.90 12.63 -19.73
CA ILE A 184 7.90 13.71 -19.71
C ILE A 184 6.69 13.31 -20.56
N GLY A 185 5.49 13.50 -20.03
CA GLY A 185 4.23 13.15 -20.70
C GLY A 185 3.77 11.69 -20.51
N LYS A 186 4.55 10.82 -19.83
CA LYS A 186 4.15 9.43 -19.57
C LYS A 186 2.79 9.32 -18.85
N TRP A 187 2.49 10.28 -17.99
CA TRP A 187 1.29 10.30 -17.15
C TRP A 187 0.23 11.30 -17.61
N SER A 188 0.39 11.89 -18.81
CA SER A 188 -0.59 12.87 -19.34
C SER A 188 -1.97 12.28 -19.58
N GLU A 189 -2.09 10.96 -19.74
CA GLU A 189 -3.37 10.25 -19.80
C GLU A 189 -4.23 10.42 -18.54
N PHE A 190 -3.61 10.73 -17.39
CA PHE A 190 -4.29 10.97 -16.12
C PHE A 190 -4.64 12.44 -15.87
N GLU A 191 -4.26 13.38 -16.72
CA GLU A 191 -4.55 14.82 -16.56
C GLU A 191 -6.05 15.12 -16.67
N ASN A 192 -6.79 14.32 -17.45
CA ASN A 192 -8.21 14.49 -17.69
C ASN A 192 -8.99 13.20 -17.42
N VAL A 193 -8.86 12.66 -16.24
CA VAL A 193 -9.56 11.43 -15.84
C VAL A 193 -11.07 11.64 -15.89
N GLN A 194 -11.74 10.83 -16.70
CA GLN A 194 -13.20 10.79 -16.79
C GLN A 194 -13.73 9.75 -15.81
N PHE A 195 -14.16 10.19 -14.65
CA PHE A 195 -14.72 9.28 -13.64
C PHE A 195 -16.05 8.67 -14.14
N PRO A 196 -16.29 7.38 -13.86
CA PRO A 196 -17.59 6.76 -14.10
C PRO A 196 -18.66 7.37 -13.21
N ILE A 197 -19.84 7.60 -13.75
CA ILE A 197 -20.97 8.20 -13.03
C ILE A 197 -22.22 7.38 -13.32
N ILE A 198 -22.96 7.00 -12.30
CA ILE A 198 -24.33 6.50 -12.40
C ILE A 198 -25.26 7.71 -12.52
N LYS A 199 -25.94 7.87 -13.66
CA LYS A 199 -26.88 8.95 -13.89
C LYS A 199 -28.27 8.65 -13.39
N LYS A 200 -28.72 7.41 -13.58
CA LYS A 200 -30.07 6.99 -13.25
C LYS A 200 -30.13 5.51 -12.98
N ILE A 201 -30.97 5.12 -12.03
CA ILE A 201 -31.35 3.75 -11.77
C ILE A 201 -32.88 3.67 -11.85
N GLU A 202 -33.39 2.83 -12.70
CA GLU A 202 -34.82 2.55 -12.82
C GLU A 202 -35.08 1.10 -12.41
N MET A 203 -35.86 0.92 -11.36
CA MET A 203 -36.27 -0.41 -10.88
C MET A 203 -37.65 -0.33 -10.28
N SER A 204 -38.33 -1.47 -10.21
CA SER A 204 -39.58 -1.59 -9.44
C SER A 204 -39.31 -1.37 -7.95
N LYS A 205 -40.13 -0.53 -7.30
CA LYS A 205 -40.07 -0.33 -5.86
C LYS A 205 -40.41 -1.59 -5.03
N ILE A 206 -41.12 -2.53 -5.65
CA ILE A 206 -41.54 -3.78 -5.04
C ILE A 206 -41.13 -4.90 -5.98
N ILE A 207 -40.34 -5.83 -5.48
CA ILE A 207 -39.97 -7.06 -6.17
C ILE A 207 -40.82 -8.20 -5.56
N GLN A 208 -41.58 -8.87 -6.41
CA GLN A 208 -42.38 -10.00 -5.94
C GLN A 208 -41.53 -11.27 -5.84
N TYR A 209 -41.73 -12.02 -4.80
CA TYR A 209 -41.05 -13.29 -4.56
C TYR A 209 -41.29 -14.27 -5.71
N GLY A 210 -40.18 -14.74 -6.28
CA GLY A 210 -40.20 -15.69 -7.38
C GLY A 210 -40.52 -15.10 -8.76
N GLU A 211 -40.68 -13.78 -8.87
CA GLU A 211 -40.84 -13.10 -10.16
C GLU A 211 -39.53 -12.50 -10.64
N ARG A 212 -39.35 -12.44 -11.96
CA ARG A 212 -38.23 -11.75 -12.58
C ARG A 212 -38.43 -10.23 -12.49
N THR A 213 -37.35 -9.49 -12.25
CA THR A 213 -37.35 -8.05 -12.38
C THR A 213 -36.06 -7.59 -13.08
N ASP A 214 -36.16 -6.49 -13.80
CA ASP A 214 -35.02 -5.89 -14.50
C ASP A 214 -34.72 -4.52 -13.85
N VAL A 215 -33.44 -4.21 -13.72
CA VAL A 215 -32.96 -2.91 -13.25
C VAL A 215 -32.22 -2.25 -14.39
N LEU A 216 -32.69 -1.09 -14.85
CA LEU A 216 -32.00 -0.28 -15.85
C LEU A 216 -31.09 0.71 -15.15
N VAL A 217 -29.80 0.69 -15.50
CA VAL A 217 -28.81 1.64 -15.00
C VAL A 217 -28.27 2.45 -16.18
N GLU A 218 -28.40 3.77 -16.09
CA GLU A 218 -27.78 4.70 -17.02
C GLU A 218 -26.51 5.28 -16.43
N THR A 219 -25.43 5.22 -17.21
CA THR A 219 -24.11 5.66 -16.78
C THR A 219 -23.52 6.73 -17.68
N LYS A 220 -22.35 7.22 -17.30
CA LYS A 220 -21.45 7.99 -18.15
C LYS A 220 -20.03 7.60 -17.80
N ASN A 221 -19.17 7.43 -18.82
CA ASN A 221 -17.74 7.09 -18.67
C ASN A 221 -17.51 5.77 -17.90
N ALA A 222 -18.40 4.80 -18.04
CA ALA A 222 -18.26 3.48 -17.44
C ALA A 222 -18.21 2.41 -18.51
N ASP A 223 -17.28 1.47 -18.41
CA ASP A 223 -17.15 0.31 -19.32
C ASP A 223 -17.90 -0.90 -18.78
N SER A 224 -18.05 -0.98 -17.47
CA SER A 224 -18.76 -2.08 -16.80
C SER A 224 -19.40 -1.62 -15.49
N ILE A 225 -20.37 -2.39 -15.00
CA ILE A 225 -21.00 -2.27 -13.69
C ILE A 225 -20.82 -3.60 -12.95
N LEU A 226 -20.36 -3.53 -11.72
CA LEU A 226 -20.43 -4.61 -10.76
C LEU A 226 -21.60 -4.35 -9.82
N TYR A 227 -22.46 -5.32 -9.63
CA TYR A 227 -23.57 -5.20 -8.67
C TYR A 227 -23.60 -6.35 -7.69
N PHE A 228 -24.10 -6.06 -6.53
CA PHE A 228 -24.37 -7.02 -5.46
C PHE A 228 -25.83 -6.90 -5.05
N LEU A 229 -26.52 -8.02 -4.95
CA LEU A 229 -27.85 -8.08 -4.38
C LEU A 229 -27.74 -8.71 -2.99
N MET A 230 -28.09 -7.95 -1.98
CA MET A 230 -28.00 -8.39 -0.58
C MET A 230 -29.39 -8.56 0.03
N ASP A 231 -29.53 -9.56 0.91
CA ASP A 231 -30.72 -9.73 1.72
C ASP A 231 -30.76 -8.71 2.88
N SER A 232 -31.86 -8.70 3.62
CA SER A 232 -32.05 -7.80 4.77
C SER A 232 -31.06 -7.99 5.92
N LYS A 233 -30.22 -9.03 5.87
CA LYS A 233 -29.16 -9.32 6.84
C LYS A 233 -27.76 -8.96 6.31
N GLY A 234 -27.69 -8.43 5.07
CA GLY A 234 -26.43 -8.09 4.43
C GLY A 234 -25.71 -9.25 3.73
N ASN A 235 -26.35 -10.43 3.62
CA ASN A 235 -25.73 -11.54 2.89
C ASN A 235 -25.91 -11.37 1.39
N ILE A 236 -24.84 -11.54 0.62
CA ILE A 236 -24.86 -11.44 -0.83
C ILE A 236 -25.60 -12.65 -1.40
N GLN A 237 -26.68 -12.40 -2.11
CA GLN A 237 -27.50 -13.42 -2.77
C GLN A 237 -27.18 -13.56 -4.25
N ALA A 238 -26.65 -12.52 -4.88
CA ALA A 238 -26.12 -12.51 -6.23
C ALA A 238 -25.09 -11.40 -6.41
N SER A 239 -24.11 -11.63 -7.25
CA SER A 239 -23.21 -10.59 -7.77
C SER A 239 -22.83 -10.92 -9.21
N GLU A 240 -22.74 -9.90 -10.05
CA GLU A 240 -22.34 -10.07 -11.43
C GLU A 240 -21.71 -8.77 -11.96
N LYS A 241 -20.73 -8.91 -12.86
CA LYS A 241 -20.13 -7.80 -13.60
C LYS A 241 -20.74 -7.80 -15.01
N SER A 242 -21.35 -6.70 -15.40
CA SER A 242 -21.99 -6.52 -16.70
C SER A 242 -21.31 -5.40 -17.47
N ASN A 243 -21.06 -5.60 -18.76
CA ASN A 243 -20.53 -4.55 -19.62
C ASN A 243 -21.58 -3.48 -19.90
N VAL A 244 -21.14 -2.24 -20.03
CA VAL A 244 -21.99 -1.11 -20.40
C VAL A 244 -22.04 -1.00 -21.92
N GLU A 245 -23.24 -0.96 -22.47
CA GLU A 245 -23.48 -0.71 -23.88
C GLU A 245 -24.26 0.60 -24.04
N GLU A 246 -23.78 1.50 -24.89
CA GLU A 246 -24.41 2.82 -25.11
C GLU A 246 -24.76 3.60 -23.84
N ASN A 247 -23.88 3.55 -22.83
CA ASN A 247 -24.08 4.15 -21.50
C ASN A 247 -25.24 3.52 -20.69
N LYS A 248 -25.66 2.31 -20.98
CA LYS A 248 -26.74 1.61 -20.29
C LYS A 248 -26.39 0.17 -19.97
N VAL A 249 -26.96 -0.31 -18.87
CA VAL A 249 -26.95 -1.72 -18.49
C VAL A 249 -28.33 -2.13 -18.02
N ILE A 250 -28.79 -3.32 -18.43
CA ILE A 250 -29.98 -3.95 -17.88
C ILE A 250 -29.54 -5.14 -17.01
N ILE A 251 -29.63 -4.98 -15.71
CA ILE A 251 -29.38 -6.04 -14.74
C ILE A 251 -30.63 -6.90 -14.65
N LYS A 252 -30.51 -8.20 -14.98
CA LYS A 252 -31.62 -9.15 -15.00
C LYS A 252 -31.65 -9.97 -13.71
N ILE A 253 -32.50 -9.60 -12.76
CA ILE A 253 -32.69 -10.35 -11.53
C ILE A 253 -33.73 -11.45 -11.81
N THR A 254 -33.23 -12.68 -11.92
CA THR A 254 -34.07 -13.85 -12.29
C THR A 254 -34.98 -14.29 -11.15
N SER A 255 -36.02 -15.07 -11.47
CA SER A 255 -36.90 -15.68 -10.46
C SER A 255 -36.15 -16.61 -9.47
N ALA A 256 -35.05 -17.21 -9.90
CA ALA A 256 -34.21 -18.02 -9.03
C ALA A 256 -33.50 -17.17 -7.96
N ILE A 257 -33.09 -15.95 -8.32
CA ILE A 257 -32.46 -14.99 -7.39
C ILE A 257 -33.52 -14.42 -6.45
N THR A 258 -34.67 -13.96 -6.97
CA THR A 258 -35.73 -13.37 -6.13
C THR A 258 -36.32 -14.36 -5.13
N LYS A 259 -36.26 -15.66 -5.40
CA LYS A 259 -36.63 -16.72 -4.42
C LYS A 259 -35.65 -16.85 -3.25
N LYS A 260 -34.45 -16.31 -3.35
CA LYS A 260 -33.48 -16.29 -2.24
C LYS A 260 -33.66 -15.08 -1.33
N LEU A 261 -34.36 -14.05 -1.81
CA LEU A 261 -34.61 -12.84 -1.02
C LEU A 261 -35.64 -13.11 0.07
N GLN A 262 -35.43 -12.52 1.22
CA GLN A 262 -36.39 -12.59 2.33
C GLN A 262 -37.38 -11.42 2.25
N PRO A 263 -38.61 -11.55 2.78
CA PRO A 263 -39.51 -10.40 2.90
C PRO A 263 -38.84 -9.29 3.72
N GLY A 264 -38.94 -8.06 3.22
CA GLY A 264 -38.35 -6.87 3.86
C GLY A 264 -37.52 -6.04 2.91
N ALA A 265 -36.69 -5.16 3.46
CA ALA A 265 -35.77 -4.38 2.68
C ALA A 265 -34.56 -5.24 2.24
N ASN A 266 -34.31 -5.28 0.94
CA ASN A 266 -33.12 -5.87 0.32
C ASN A 266 -32.39 -4.77 -0.45
N SER A 267 -31.09 -4.85 -0.59
CA SER A 267 -30.25 -3.84 -1.22
C SER A 267 -29.31 -4.42 -2.29
#